data_f3c5b9b8435d67d66fb98e1650906d78
#
_entry.id   f3c5b9b8435d67d66fb98e1650906d78
#
_cell.length_a   1.000
_cell.length_b   1.000
_cell.length_c   1.000
_cell.angle_alpha   90.00
_cell.angle_beta   90.00
_cell.angle_gamma   90.00
#
_symmetry.space_group_name_H-M   'P 1'
#
loop_
_entity.id
_entity.type
_entity.pdbx_description
1 polymer ?
#
loop_
_entity_poly.entity_id
_entity_poly.type
_entity_poly.pdbx_seq_one_letter_code
_entity_poly.pdbx_strand_id
1 'polypeptide(L)'
;MAYTRKKTTVTPDDLASVSETSEETPTPTEKTDIKADTLVGTEQEVASDKPVAENPETVRPSTENYDRPSRYSDSGRSYQSDDRDRGGRYYNDRQNNGGYRRQGRYDRDRYEANSQNSPTEEVKGYLDVQPEGHGFLRPKFIPSNRDIYISQSQIRRFMLRAGDLVAGLARPPKDTERYFGLLKVESVNGSSAEESSKRAWFDDLTPIYPKSQLRLGNGKKPISTRIIDLVAPIGFGQRGMIVSPPKAGKTTILKEIAAGITLNFPDVHLMAALIGERPEEVTDISMSVKGEVVASNFDEPPNHQTKVAEIALDRAKRMVELGKDVVILLDSITRLARAYNLSVESSGRTLSGGFDPAALWPAKRFFGAARNCQEGGSLTIIGTALVETGSRMDDLIYEEFKGTGNMELHLERKLAERRIYPAINIERSGTRQEHLLLSEDDYKKVVTMRRMMDMLNSDERTELFIEKLSETESNEEFLNNLGKT
;
A
#
# COMPACT_ATOMS: atom_id res chain seq x y z
N MET A 1 -43.26 22.84 25.68
CA MET A 1 -42.64 22.78 27.02
C MET A 1 -41.14 22.87 26.83
N ALA A 2 -40.56 24.05 27.15
CA ALA A 2 -39.15 24.37 26.96
C ALA A 2 -38.40 24.07 28.26
N TYR A 3 -37.34 23.26 28.19
CA TYR A 3 -36.43 23.01 29.30
C TYR A 3 -35.23 23.96 29.19
N THR A 4 -35.15 24.90 30.11
CA THR A 4 -34.06 25.87 30.28
C THR A 4 -32.97 25.24 31.17
N ARG A 5 -31.75 25.08 30.66
CA ARG A 5 -30.56 24.68 31.45
C ARG A 5 -29.90 25.93 32.03
N LYS A 6 -29.87 26.02 33.34
CA LYS A 6 -29.07 27.04 34.11
C LYS A 6 -27.57 26.71 33.99
N LYS A 7 -26.79 27.70 33.61
CA LYS A 7 -25.33 27.73 33.75
C LYS A 7 -24.98 28.14 35.20
N THR A 8 -24.20 27.30 35.87
CA THR A 8 -23.56 27.65 37.15
C THR A 8 -22.11 27.99 36.87
N THR A 9 -21.73 29.21 37.10
CA THR A 9 -20.35 29.71 37.12
C THR A 9 -19.77 29.44 38.50
N VAL A 10 -18.62 28.82 38.59
CA VAL A 10 -17.83 28.60 39.81
C VAL A 10 -16.66 29.58 39.76
N THR A 11 -16.54 30.42 40.80
CA THR A 11 -15.44 31.35 41.03
C THR A 11 -14.33 30.71 41.88
N PRO A 12 -13.08 31.22 41.81
CA PRO A 12 -11.88 30.50 42.32
C PRO A 12 -11.51 30.84 43.77
N ASP A 13 -12.38 30.60 44.74
CA ASP A 13 -12.08 30.94 46.15
C ASP A 13 -12.43 29.82 47.18
N ASP A 14 -12.57 28.58 46.80
CA ASP A 14 -12.88 27.48 47.73
C ASP A 14 -11.81 26.34 47.69
N LEU A 15 -10.54 26.72 47.97
CA LEU A 15 -9.47 25.76 48.23
C LEU A 15 -8.55 26.29 49.33
N ALA A 16 -9.04 26.25 50.55
CA ALA A 16 -8.18 26.31 51.75
C ALA A 16 -8.86 25.51 52.88
N SER A 17 -8.08 24.66 53.51
CA SER A 17 -8.31 23.85 54.70
C SER A 17 -8.74 22.38 54.44
N VAL A 18 -7.78 21.46 54.55
CA VAL A 18 -7.72 20.42 55.60
C VAL A 18 -6.28 19.86 55.64
N SER A 19 -5.74 19.98 56.86
CA SER A 19 -4.49 19.64 57.50
C SER A 19 -4.03 18.14 57.36
N GLU A 20 -2.69 18.03 57.26
CA GLU A 20 -1.71 17.19 58.00
C GLU A 20 -2.21 15.95 58.73
N THR A 21 -1.64 14.77 58.40
CA THR A 21 -1.15 13.78 59.36
C THR A 21 -0.01 12.93 58.73
N SER A 22 1.19 13.18 59.27
CA SER A 22 2.34 12.32 59.69
C SER A 22 2.56 10.96 59.04
N GLU A 23 3.73 10.86 58.38
CA GLU A 23 4.91 10.02 58.69
C GLU A 23 4.71 8.57 59.02
N GLU A 24 5.32 7.73 58.19
CA GLU A 24 6.23 6.64 58.64
C GLU A 24 7.02 6.07 57.46
N THR A 25 8.34 6.28 57.51
CA THR A 25 9.38 5.54 56.79
C THR A 25 9.74 4.27 57.54
N PRO A 26 10.19 3.21 56.89
CA PRO A 26 11.24 2.37 57.44
C PRO A 26 12.49 2.28 56.56
N THR A 27 13.64 2.53 57.15
CA THR A 27 15.00 2.33 56.67
C THR A 27 15.48 0.86 56.79
N PRO A 28 16.62 0.49 56.25
CA PRO A 28 16.96 -0.85 55.73
C PRO A 28 17.83 -1.70 56.69
N THR A 29 17.75 -3.01 56.54
CA THR A 29 18.76 -3.95 57.05
C THR A 29 18.98 -5.01 55.98
N GLU A 30 20.10 -5.37 55.69
CA GLU A 30 21.31 -5.99 56.10
C GLU A 30 21.96 -6.79 54.95
N LYS A 31 23.22 -6.66 54.83
CA LYS A 31 24.14 -7.38 53.94
C LYS A 31 24.32 -8.82 54.42
N THR A 32 24.38 -9.77 53.48
CA THR A 32 25.06 -11.05 53.72
C THR A 32 26.01 -11.31 52.55
N ASP A 33 27.30 -11.24 52.88
CA ASP A 33 28.45 -11.74 52.11
C ASP A 33 28.37 -13.27 52.03
N ILE A 34 28.58 -13.81 50.81
CA ILE A 34 29.06 -15.20 50.66
C ILE A 34 30.21 -15.20 49.66
N LYS A 35 31.31 -15.78 50.14
CA LYS A 35 32.66 -15.87 49.63
C LYS A 35 32.82 -16.54 48.28
N ALA A 36 33.86 -16.06 47.57
CA ALA A 36 34.52 -16.71 46.47
C ALA A 36 35.11 -18.07 46.89
N ASP A 37 35.02 -19.04 45.99
CA ASP A 37 35.94 -20.19 46.00
C ASP A 37 36.51 -20.37 44.57
N THR A 38 37.82 -20.34 44.57
CA THR A 38 38.77 -20.49 43.48
C THR A 38 38.97 -21.98 43.19
N LEU A 39 38.88 -22.41 41.93
CA LEU A 39 39.58 -23.60 41.47
C LEU A 39 40.23 -23.38 40.10
N VAL A 40 41.50 -23.67 40.11
CA VAL A 40 42.58 -23.56 39.14
C VAL A 40 42.63 -24.79 38.22
N GLY A 41 43.11 -24.58 36.98
CA GLY A 41 43.82 -25.54 36.14
C GLY A 41 42.99 -26.00 34.92
N THR A 42 43.51 -26.08 33.74
CA THR A 42 44.88 -26.25 33.22
C THR A 42 44.88 -25.89 31.72
N GLU A 43 45.95 -25.23 31.32
CA GLU A 43 46.34 -24.98 29.93
C GLU A 43 46.69 -26.30 29.22
N GLN A 44 46.34 -26.39 27.93
CA GLN A 44 47.14 -27.17 26.95
C GLN A 44 47.14 -26.45 25.62
N GLU A 45 48.29 -25.89 25.27
CA GLU A 45 48.76 -25.53 23.93
C GLU A 45 48.91 -26.78 23.07
N VAL A 46 48.56 -26.71 21.77
CA VAL A 46 49.36 -27.34 20.70
C VAL A 46 49.17 -26.55 19.37
N ALA A 47 50.26 -25.90 19.01
CA ALA A 47 50.97 -25.74 17.74
C ALA A 47 50.21 -25.64 16.40
N SER A 48 50.44 -24.49 15.80
CA SER A 48 50.75 -24.09 14.42
C SER A 48 51.03 -25.19 13.38
N ASP A 49 50.42 -25.07 12.20
CA ASP A 49 51.14 -25.22 10.93
C ASP A 49 50.42 -24.48 9.78
N LYS A 50 51.16 -23.65 9.09
CA LYS A 50 50.95 -23.06 7.74
C LYS A 50 52.14 -23.52 6.88
N PRO A 51 52.18 -23.24 5.57
CA PRO A 51 51.25 -23.34 4.43
C PRO A 51 51.89 -24.11 3.26
N VAL A 52 51.13 -24.50 2.25
CA VAL A 52 51.70 -24.68 0.89
C VAL A 52 50.65 -24.22 -0.16
N ALA A 53 51.11 -23.34 -1.01
CA ALA A 53 50.45 -22.88 -2.22
C ALA A 53 50.76 -23.81 -3.38
N GLU A 54 49.77 -24.09 -4.24
CA GLU A 54 49.97 -24.45 -5.64
C GLU A 54 48.75 -24.06 -6.46
N ASN A 55 48.95 -23.28 -7.49
CA ASN A 55 48.11 -22.92 -8.63
C ASN A 55 48.77 -23.56 -9.87
N PRO A 56 48.17 -23.48 -11.08
CA PRO A 56 46.84 -23.84 -11.59
C PRO A 56 46.93 -24.78 -12.78
N GLU A 57 45.88 -25.54 -13.06
CA GLU A 57 45.69 -26.11 -14.38
C GLU A 57 44.28 -25.93 -14.90
N THR A 58 44.23 -25.38 -16.08
CA THR A 58 43.10 -25.15 -16.95
C THR A 58 42.47 -26.43 -17.45
N VAL A 59 41.19 -26.64 -17.15
CA VAL A 59 40.40 -27.68 -17.85
C VAL A 59 39.09 -27.02 -18.36
N ARG A 60 38.93 -27.03 -19.68
CA ARG A 60 37.70 -26.65 -20.38
C ARG A 60 36.61 -27.70 -20.15
N PRO A 61 35.34 -27.34 -19.92
CA PRO A 61 34.26 -28.29 -19.90
C PRO A 61 33.79 -28.65 -21.33
N SER A 62 33.73 -29.92 -21.56
CA SER A 62 33.11 -30.55 -22.72
C SER A 62 31.60 -30.38 -22.69
N THR A 63 31.06 -30.06 -23.84
CA THR A 63 29.63 -30.02 -24.17
C THR A 63 29.09 -31.46 -24.16
N GLU A 64 28.19 -31.78 -23.25
CA GLU A 64 27.29 -32.91 -23.37
C GLU A 64 25.86 -32.45 -23.63
N ASN A 65 25.39 -32.83 -24.81
CA ASN A 65 24.01 -32.78 -25.26
C ASN A 65 23.14 -33.66 -24.38
N TYR A 66 22.12 -33.14 -23.76
CA TYR A 66 21.00 -33.93 -23.27
C TYR A 66 19.82 -33.81 -24.21
N ASP A 67 19.59 -34.89 -24.91
CA ASP A 67 18.43 -35.17 -25.75
C ASP A 67 17.13 -35.08 -24.96
N ARG A 68 16.17 -34.37 -25.52
CA ARG A 68 14.76 -34.44 -25.13
C ARG A 68 14.10 -35.66 -25.74
N PRO A 69 13.38 -36.50 -25.02
CA PRO A 69 12.42 -37.40 -25.63
C PRO A 69 11.07 -36.68 -25.83
N SER A 70 10.77 -36.37 -27.06
CA SER A 70 9.43 -36.15 -27.54
C SER A 70 8.71 -37.49 -27.68
N ARG A 71 7.65 -37.75 -26.95
CA ARG A 71 6.63 -38.76 -27.29
C ARG A 71 5.30 -38.36 -26.66
N TYR A 72 4.45 -37.77 -27.43
CA TYR A 72 3.01 -37.98 -27.34
C TYR A 72 2.56 -38.58 -28.63
N SER A 73 2.27 -39.88 -28.57
CA SER A 73 1.66 -40.65 -29.63
C SER A 73 0.15 -40.43 -29.60
N ASP A 74 -0.30 -39.93 -30.70
CA ASP A 74 -1.67 -39.92 -31.18
C ASP A 74 -2.22 -41.34 -31.23
N SER A 75 -3.30 -41.62 -30.53
CA SER A 75 -4.10 -42.84 -30.72
C SER A 75 -5.48 -42.44 -31.22
N GLY A 76 -5.55 -42.32 -32.54
CA GLY A 76 -6.81 -42.32 -33.28
C GLY A 76 -7.61 -43.60 -33.03
N ARG A 77 -8.84 -43.46 -32.61
CA ARG A 77 -9.87 -44.49 -32.73
C ARG A 77 -10.88 -44.03 -33.79
N SER A 78 -10.70 -44.64 -34.95
CA SER A 78 -11.68 -44.72 -36.01
C SER A 78 -12.88 -45.55 -35.52
N TYR A 79 -14.07 -44.98 -35.57
CA TYR A 79 -15.30 -45.77 -35.58
C TYR A 79 -15.79 -45.89 -37.01
N GLN A 80 -15.79 -47.14 -37.48
CA GLN A 80 -16.39 -47.57 -38.73
C GLN A 80 -17.90 -47.42 -38.70
N SER A 81 -18.40 -46.84 -39.76
CA SER A 81 -19.81 -46.85 -40.16
C SER A 81 -20.23 -48.22 -40.61
N ASP A 82 -21.26 -48.78 -40.00
CA ASP A 82 -22.00 -49.91 -40.56
C ASP A 82 -23.30 -49.39 -41.13
N ASP A 83 -23.33 -49.44 -42.47
CA ASP A 83 -24.54 -49.32 -43.27
C ASP A 83 -25.42 -50.54 -43.05
N ARG A 84 -26.65 -50.38 -42.68
CA ARG A 84 -27.74 -51.31 -43.00
C ARG A 84 -29.01 -50.56 -43.32
N ASP A 85 -29.23 -50.52 -44.61
CA ASP A 85 -30.47 -50.36 -45.36
C ASP A 85 -31.70 -50.94 -44.69
N ARG A 86 -32.82 -50.18 -44.68
CA ARG A 86 -34.20 -50.63 -44.94
C ARG A 86 -35.17 -49.46 -44.98
N GLY A 87 -35.53 -48.99 -46.12
CA GLY A 87 -36.82 -49.22 -46.74
C GLY A 87 -38.03 -48.46 -46.18
N GLY A 88 -38.40 -47.37 -46.85
CA GLY A 88 -39.75 -47.17 -47.29
C GLY A 88 -40.78 -46.50 -46.36
N ARG A 89 -41.11 -45.26 -46.60
CA ARG A 89 -42.46 -44.91 -47.16
C ARG A 89 -42.63 -43.37 -47.14
N TYR A 90 -42.92 -42.87 -48.32
CA TYR A 90 -43.48 -41.52 -48.57
C TYR A 90 -44.77 -41.31 -47.81
N TYR A 91 -44.89 -40.17 -47.09
CA TYR A 91 -46.16 -39.44 -46.99
C TYR A 91 -45.86 -37.94 -47.08
N ASN A 92 -46.45 -37.44 -48.15
CA ASN A 92 -46.56 -36.02 -48.47
C ASN A 92 -47.66 -35.43 -47.56
N ASP A 93 -47.36 -34.43 -46.80
CA ASP A 93 -48.42 -33.52 -46.41
C ASP A 93 -47.86 -32.09 -46.40
N ARG A 94 -48.39 -31.33 -47.32
CA ARG A 94 -48.25 -29.92 -47.46
C ARG A 94 -49.26 -29.25 -46.51
N GLN A 95 -48.88 -28.09 -45.98
CA GLN A 95 -49.66 -27.04 -45.35
C GLN A 95 -49.59 -27.01 -43.81
N ASN A 96 -48.70 -26.21 -43.29
CA ASN A 96 -49.08 -24.99 -42.53
C ASN A 96 -47.88 -24.14 -42.25
N ASN A 97 -47.70 -23.12 -43.09
CA ASN A 97 -46.73 -22.05 -42.86
C ASN A 97 -47.52 -20.88 -42.28
N GLY A 98 -47.33 -20.60 -40.97
CA GLY A 98 -48.03 -19.46 -40.37
C GLY A 98 -47.75 -19.32 -38.88
N GLY A 99 -46.83 -18.46 -38.50
CA GLY A 99 -47.01 -17.74 -37.26
C GLY A 99 -46.13 -17.97 -36.06
N TYR A 100 -44.78 -18.02 -36.21
CA TYR A 100 -43.91 -17.86 -35.03
C TYR A 100 -42.75 -16.87 -35.23
N ARG A 101 -43.01 -15.75 -35.91
CA ARG A 101 -41.99 -14.69 -36.11
C ARG A 101 -42.41 -13.29 -35.62
N ARG A 102 -43.40 -13.16 -34.75
CA ARG A 102 -43.86 -11.83 -34.27
C ARG A 102 -43.91 -11.62 -32.76
N GLN A 103 -43.57 -12.60 -31.93
CA GLN A 103 -43.59 -12.41 -30.49
C GLN A 103 -42.25 -11.81 -29.91
N GLY A 104 -41.14 -11.95 -30.60
CA GLY A 104 -39.84 -11.43 -30.09
C GLY A 104 -39.64 -9.91 -30.25
N ARG A 105 -40.50 -9.19 -30.97
CA ARG A 105 -40.40 -7.73 -31.14
C ARG A 105 -41.25 -6.95 -30.14
N TYR A 106 -42.39 -7.48 -29.75
CA TYR A 106 -43.27 -6.83 -28.77
C TYR A 106 -42.75 -6.91 -27.33
N ASP A 107 -41.97 -7.91 -26.99
CA ASP A 107 -41.36 -7.99 -25.66
C ASP A 107 -40.19 -7.03 -25.52
N ARG A 108 -39.43 -6.77 -26.59
CA ARG A 108 -38.28 -5.82 -26.53
C ARG A 108 -38.77 -4.38 -26.34
N ASP A 109 -39.80 -3.97 -27.08
CA ASP A 109 -40.36 -2.63 -26.97
C ASP A 109 -41.11 -2.42 -25.65
N ARG A 110 -41.63 -3.50 -25.04
CA ARG A 110 -42.25 -3.44 -23.71
C ARG A 110 -41.24 -3.38 -22.57
N TYR A 111 -40.07 -3.99 -22.76
CA TYR A 111 -38.95 -3.87 -21.81
C TYR A 111 -38.32 -2.48 -21.87
N GLU A 112 -38.20 -1.90 -23.06
CA GLU A 112 -37.66 -0.53 -23.22
C GLU A 112 -38.65 0.53 -22.74
N ALA A 113 -39.95 0.37 -22.99
CA ALA A 113 -40.99 1.31 -22.53
C ALA A 113 -41.19 1.27 -21.01
N ASN A 114 -41.03 0.13 -20.35
CA ASN A 114 -41.13 0.01 -18.88
C ASN A 114 -39.88 0.48 -18.14
N SER A 115 -38.73 0.53 -18.82
CA SER A 115 -37.48 1.06 -18.27
C SER A 115 -37.43 2.60 -18.25
N GLN A 116 -38.23 3.26 -19.09
CA GLN A 116 -38.27 4.73 -19.19
C GLN A 116 -39.10 5.41 -18.10
N ASN A 117 -39.93 4.68 -17.36
CA ASN A 117 -40.82 5.24 -16.33
C ASN A 117 -40.46 4.85 -14.90
N SER A 118 -39.38 4.12 -14.70
CA SER A 118 -38.87 3.84 -13.33
C SER A 118 -38.08 5.06 -12.82
N PRO A 119 -38.27 5.50 -11.57
CA PRO A 119 -37.47 6.57 -11.01
C PRO A 119 -35.98 6.17 -11.10
N THR A 120 -35.20 6.99 -11.77
CA THR A 120 -33.76 6.77 -11.90
C THR A 120 -33.02 7.71 -10.97
N GLU A 121 -31.95 7.22 -10.35
CA GLU A 121 -31.09 7.98 -9.45
C GLU A 121 -29.68 8.05 -10.04
N GLU A 122 -29.04 9.22 -9.96
CA GLU A 122 -27.64 9.37 -10.30
C GLU A 122 -26.78 8.70 -9.24
N VAL A 123 -25.91 7.82 -9.66
CA VAL A 123 -25.06 7.03 -8.76
C VAL A 123 -23.61 7.11 -9.18
N LYS A 124 -22.73 6.97 -8.19
CA LYS A 124 -21.29 6.94 -8.39
C LYS A 124 -20.65 5.94 -7.43
N GLY A 125 -19.75 5.11 -7.93
CA GLY A 125 -19.06 4.14 -7.08
C GLY A 125 -17.83 3.52 -7.75
N TYR A 126 -17.00 2.91 -6.93
CA TYR A 126 -15.80 2.19 -7.36
C TYR A 126 -16.18 0.77 -7.78
N LEU A 127 -15.76 0.38 -8.97
CA LEU A 127 -16.08 -0.94 -9.50
C LEU A 127 -15.29 -2.04 -8.82
N ASP A 128 -16.01 -2.97 -8.20
CA ASP A 128 -15.48 -4.23 -7.69
C ASP A 128 -16.04 -5.37 -8.57
N VAL A 129 -15.17 -5.99 -9.36
CA VAL A 129 -15.52 -7.07 -10.28
C VAL A 129 -15.50 -8.39 -9.55
N GLN A 130 -16.58 -9.17 -9.67
CA GLN A 130 -16.68 -10.49 -9.07
C GLN A 130 -16.13 -11.58 -10.02
N PRO A 131 -15.74 -12.75 -9.50
CA PRO A 131 -15.20 -13.84 -10.31
C PRO A 131 -16.13 -14.27 -11.46
N GLU A 132 -17.46 -14.16 -11.27
CA GLU A 132 -18.48 -14.51 -12.26
C GLU A 132 -18.57 -13.48 -13.39
N GLY A 133 -17.83 -12.37 -13.29
CA GLY A 133 -17.73 -11.35 -14.31
C GLY A 133 -18.73 -10.21 -14.21
N HIS A 134 -19.73 -10.27 -13.32
CA HIS A 134 -20.53 -9.11 -12.94
C HIS A 134 -19.77 -8.28 -11.90
N GLY A 135 -20.30 -7.12 -11.47
CA GLY A 135 -19.65 -6.30 -10.46
C GLY A 135 -20.61 -5.51 -9.61
N PHE A 136 -20.03 -4.83 -8.63
CA PHE A 136 -20.73 -3.87 -7.80
C PHE A 136 -19.99 -2.53 -7.81
N LEU A 137 -20.73 -1.45 -7.96
CA LEU A 137 -20.20 -0.11 -7.71
C LEU A 137 -20.34 0.17 -6.22
N ARG A 138 -19.21 0.33 -5.56
CA ARG A 138 -19.14 0.55 -4.11
C ARG A 138 -18.97 2.04 -3.82
N PRO A 139 -19.92 2.68 -3.10
CA PRO A 139 -19.81 4.10 -2.76
C PRO A 139 -18.59 4.43 -1.88
N LYS A 140 -18.15 3.46 -1.05
CA LYS A 140 -17.03 3.62 -0.11
C LYS A 140 -16.17 2.36 -0.12
N PHE A 141 -15.38 2.04 -1.09
CA PHE A 141 -14.44 0.92 -1.15
C PHE A 141 -14.84 -0.40 -0.42
N ILE A 142 -15.81 -0.39 0.48
CA ILE A 142 -16.27 -1.49 1.33
C ILE A 142 -17.65 -1.96 0.86
N PRO A 143 -17.92 -3.28 0.88
CA PRO A 143 -19.25 -3.82 0.63
C PRO A 143 -20.32 -3.19 1.54
N SER A 144 -21.42 -2.78 0.96
CA SER A 144 -22.51 -2.13 1.67
C SER A 144 -23.90 -2.47 1.09
N ASN A 145 -24.96 -2.17 1.84
CA ASN A 145 -26.32 -2.30 1.34
C ASN A 145 -26.68 -1.27 0.25
N ARG A 146 -25.79 -0.28 0.03
CA ARG A 146 -25.94 0.76 -1.02
C ARG A 146 -25.12 0.47 -2.27
N ASP A 147 -24.58 -0.75 -2.39
CA ASP A 147 -23.85 -1.18 -3.57
C ASP A 147 -24.81 -1.22 -4.78
N ILE A 148 -24.31 -0.87 -5.95
CA ILE A 148 -25.06 -0.83 -7.18
C ILE A 148 -24.56 -1.98 -8.07
N TYR A 149 -25.45 -2.87 -8.44
CA TYR A 149 -25.15 -3.97 -9.35
C TYR A 149 -24.87 -3.46 -10.76
N ILE A 150 -23.79 -3.93 -11.37
CA ILE A 150 -23.45 -3.72 -12.77
C ILE A 150 -23.28 -5.06 -13.48
N SER A 151 -23.91 -5.18 -14.65
CA SER A 151 -23.92 -6.41 -15.41
C SER A 151 -22.58 -6.67 -16.12
N GLN A 152 -22.25 -7.95 -16.34
CA GLN A 152 -21.08 -8.35 -17.11
C GLN A 152 -21.09 -7.75 -18.54
N SER A 153 -22.26 -7.62 -19.16
CA SER A 153 -22.38 -7.02 -20.50
C SER A 153 -21.96 -5.55 -20.52
N GLN A 154 -22.32 -4.77 -19.49
CA GLN A 154 -21.88 -3.38 -19.35
C GLN A 154 -20.36 -3.29 -19.10
N ILE A 155 -19.83 -4.13 -18.20
CA ILE A 155 -18.39 -4.20 -17.93
C ILE A 155 -17.62 -4.48 -19.22
N ARG A 156 -18.03 -5.48 -20.00
CA ARG A 156 -17.38 -5.82 -21.26
C ARG A 156 -17.54 -4.74 -22.34
N ARG A 157 -18.75 -4.16 -22.46
CA ARG A 157 -19.02 -3.15 -23.47
C ARG A 157 -18.14 -1.91 -23.34
N PHE A 158 -17.93 -1.44 -22.12
CA PHE A 158 -17.15 -0.24 -21.82
C PHE A 158 -15.71 -0.54 -21.38
N MET A 159 -15.27 -1.80 -21.48
CA MET A 159 -13.93 -2.23 -21.07
C MET A 159 -13.58 -1.79 -19.65
N LEU A 160 -14.56 -1.87 -18.73
CA LEU A 160 -14.41 -1.45 -17.35
C LEU A 160 -13.47 -2.41 -16.60
N ARG A 161 -12.74 -1.87 -15.64
CA ARG A 161 -11.76 -2.60 -14.83
C ARG A 161 -12.04 -2.39 -13.35
N ALA A 162 -11.63 -3.35 -12.51
CA ALA A 162 -11.68 -3.17 -11.06
C ALA A 162 -10.96 -1.87 -10.65
N GLY A 163 -11.56 -1.12 -9.71
CA GLY A 163 -11.08 0.18 -9.28
C GLY A 163 -11.52 1.38 -10.14
N ASP A 164 -12.23 1.19 -11.26
CA ASP A 164 -12.80 2.29 -12.01
C ASP A 164 -13.87 3.01 -11.18
N LEU A 165 -13.83 4.33 -11.18
CA LEU A 165 -14.89 5.15 -10.63
C LEU A 165 -15.94 5.37 -11.71
N VAL A 166 -17.05 4.65 -11.61
CA VAL A 166 -18.13 4.68 -12.58
C VAL A 166 -19.27 5.54 -12.06
N ALA A 167 -19.76 6.45 -12.90
CA ALA A 167 -20.97 7.21 -12.62
C ALA A 167 -22.00 6.98 -13.73
N GLY A 168 -23.29 7.04 -13.35
CA GLY A 168 -24.38 6.82 -14.28
C GLY A 168 -25.74 6.78 -13.60
N LEU A 169 -26.73 6.27 -14.30
CA LEU A 169 -28.11 6.18 -13.82
C LEU A 169 -28.41 4.76 -13.35
N ALA A 170 -28.93 4.63 -12.14
CA ALA A 170 -29.40 3.37 -11.56
C ALA A 170 -30.93 3.40 -11.32
N ARG A 171 -31.51 2.22 -11.34
CA ARG A 171 -32.92 2.00 -10.94
C ARG A 171 -32.94 1.36 -9.53
N PRO A 172 -34.02 1.60 -8.77
CA PRO A 172 -34.21 0.90 -7.51
C PRO A 172 -34.34 -0.61 -7.71
N PRO A 173 -34.08 -1.39 -6.65
CA PRO A 173 -34.21 -2.84 -6.67
C PRO A 173 -35.70 -3.21 -6.91
N LYS A 174 -35.93 -4.27 -7.68
CA LYS A 174 -37.23 -4.92 -7.82
C LYS A 174 -37.49 -5.83 -6.61
N ASP A 175 -38.72 -6.32 -6.45
CA ASP A 175 -39.15 -7.12 -5.29
C ASP A 175 -38.24 -8.32 -4.95
N THR A 176 -37.52 -8.87 -5.93
CA THR A 176 -36.63 -10.01 -5.78
C THR A 176 -35.14 -9.60 -5.75
N GLU A 177 -34.82 -8.32 -5.93
CA GLU A 177 -33.45 -7.80 -6.02
C GLU A 177 -33.08 -7.10 -4.71
N ARG A 178 -31.85 -7.27 -4.28
CA ARG A 178 -31.32 -6.62 -3.06
C ARG A 178 -30.68 -5.26 -3.34
N TYR A 179 -30.10 -5.08 -4.52
CA TYR A 179 -29.26 -3.94 -4.86
C TYR A 179 -29.89 -3.10 -5.99
N PHE A 180 -29.54 -1.82 -6.03
CA PHE A 180 -29.82 -0.98 -7.19
C PHE A 180 -29.16 -1.58 -8.44
N GLY A 181 -29.80 -1.44 -9.60
CA GLY A 181 -29.23 -1.91 -10.87
C GLY A 181 -28.79 -0.75 -11.75
N LEU A 182 -27.52 -0.73 -12.18
CA LEU A 182 -27.05 0.28 -13.11
C LEU A 182 -27.71 0.11 -14.48
N LEU A 183 -28.40 1.15 -14.95
CA LEU A 183 -29.02 1.17 -16.26
C LEU A 183 -28.09 1.69 -17.34
N LYS A 184 -27.43 2.81 -17.08
CA LYS A 184 -26.59 3.51 -18.05
C LYS A 184 -25.28 3.93 -17.39
N VAL A 185 -24.16 3.63 -18.05
CA VAL A 185 -22.85 4.19 -17.72
C VAL A 185 -22.73 5.53 -18.43
N GLU A 186 -22.44 6.60 -17.71
CA GLU A 186 -22.27 7.94 -18.25
C GLU A 186 -20.81 8.37 -18.27
N SER A 187 -20.11 8.15 -17.17
CA SER A 187 -18.69 8.46 -17.13
C SER A 187 -17.87 7.40 -16.36
N VAL A 188 -16.60 7.31 -16.72
CA VAL A 188 -15.62 6.43 -16.09
C VAL A 188 -14.39 7.26 -15.74
N ASN A 189 -14.05 7.33 -14.47
CA ASN A 189 -12.92 8.13 -13.95
C ASN A 189 -12.97 9.62 -14.34
N GLY A 190 -14.15 10.15 -14.61
CA GLY A 190 -14.37 11.55 -14.99
C GLY A 190 -14.31 11.82 -16.50
N SER A 191 -13.98 10.81 -17.32
CA SER A 191 -14.02 10.88 -18.80
C SER A 191 -15.27 10.17 -19.33
N SER A 192 -15.58 10.35 -20.63
CA SER A 192 -16.65 9.58 -21.26
C SER A 192 -16.31 8.09 -21.26
N ALA A 193 -17.34 7.25 -21.21
CA ALA A 193 -17.16 5.79 -21.17
C ALA A 193 -16.41 5.27 -22.42
N GLU A 194 -16.63 5.90 -23.59
CA GLU A 194 -15.99 5.55 -24.85
C GLU A 194 -14.50 5.90 -24.87
N GLU A 195 -14.12 7.06 -24.35
CA GLU A 195 -12.69 7.47 -24.23
C GLU A 195 -11.94 6.59 -23.25
N SER A 196 -12.57 6.29 -22.10
CA SER A 196 -11.97 5.44 -21.08
C SER A 196 -11.65 4.02 -21.59
N SER A 197 -12.37 3.52 -22.58
CA SER A 197 -12.14 2.19 -23.15
C SER A 197 -10.81 2.05 -23.90
N LYS A 198 -10.21 3.15 -24.37
CA LYS A 198 -8.98 3.19 -25.19
C LYS A 198 -7.69 3.27 -24.39
N ARG A 199 -7.79 3.40 -23.05
CA ARG A 199 -6.60 3.55 -22.19
C ARG A 199 -5.73 2.28 -22.17
N ALA A 200 -4.41 2.45 -22.07
CA ALA A 200 -3.46 1.35 -21.91
C ALA A 200 -3.75 0.57 -20.60
N TRP A 201 -3.27 -0.67 -20.50
CA TRP A 201 -3.28 -1.39 -19.25
C TRP A 201 -2.07 -0.99 -18.40
N PHE A 202 -2.25 -0.92 -17.09
CA PHE A 202 -1.16 -0.59 -16.16
C PHE A 202 0.03 -1.54 -16.30
N ASP A 203 -0.24 -2.82 -16.52
CA ASP A 203 0.81 -3.84 -16.65
C ASP A 203 1.55 -3.78 -18.00
N ASP A 204 1.00 -3.09 -19.00
CA ASP A 204 1.62 -2.85 -20.31
C ASP A 204 2.50 -1.57 -20.32
N LEU A 205 2.38 -0.72 -19.28
CA LEU A 205 3.19 0.50 -19.17
C LEU A 205 4.65 0.17 -18.86
N THR A 206 5.58 0.86 -19.50
CA THR A 206 7.03 0.64 -19.37
C THR A 206 7.56 1.25 -18.07
N PRO A 207 8.01 0.45 -17.08
CA PRO A 207 8.54 0.98 -15.83
C PRO A 207 9.93 1.58 -16.02
N ILE A 208 10.13 2.79 -15.48
CA ILE A 208 11.41 3.48 -15.45
C ILE A 208 11.79 3.87 -14.01
N TYR A 209 13.08 4.19 -13.79
CA TYR A 209 13.50 4.73 -12.48
C TYR A 209 12.86 6.10 -12.21
N PRO A 210 12.59 6.43 -10.94
CA PRO A 210 12.25 7.78 -10.54
C PRO A 210 13.33 8.78 -10.99
N LYS A 211 12.94 9.84 -11.70
CA LYS A 211 13.85 10.89 -12.21
C LYS A 211 13.53 12.27 -11.67
N SER A 212 12.33 12.46 -11.18
CA SER A 212 11.86 13.73 -10.63
C SER A 212 11.57 13.58 -9.16
N GLN A 213 12.11 14.46 -8.35
CA GLN A 213 11.89 14.47 -6.91
C GLN A 213 10.50 15.01 -6.58
N LEU A 214 9.81 14.33 -5.67
CA LEU A 214 8.60 14.77 -5.01
C LEU A 214 9.00 15.60 -3.77
N ARG A 215 9.38 16.87 -3.97
CA ARG A 215 9.85 17.75 -2.88
C ARG A 215 8.74 18.00 -1.89
N LEU A 216 9.02 17.73 -0.61
CA LEU A 216 8.06 17.87 0.49
C LEU A 216 8.22 19.19 1.23
N GLY A 217 9.46 19.70 1.34
CA GLY A 217 9.78 20.92 2.06
C GLY A 217 9.24 22.16 1.38
N ASN A 218 8.60 23.04 2.16
CA ASN A 218 8.13 24.35 1.72
C ASN A 218 8.40 25.37 2.83
N GLY A 219 9.56 26.04 2.74
CA GLY A 219 10.02 26.99 3.75
C GLY A 219 10.66 26.32 4.97
N LYS A 220 10.67 27.04 6.10
CA LYS A 220 11.41 26.66 7.31
C LYS A 220 10.87 25.43 8.02
N LYS A 221 9.57 25.22 8.03
CA LYS A 221 8.88 24.14 8.75
C LYS A 221 7.89 23.43 7.84
N PRO A 222 7.60 22.13 8.09
CA PRO A 222 8.17 21.28 9.14
C PRO A 222 9.60 20.83 8.82
N ILE A 223 10.43 20.65 9.85
CA ILE A 223 11.82 20.20 9.71
C ILE A 223 11.89 18.76 9.15
N SER A 224 10.94 17.91 9.48
CA SER A 224 10.87 16.53 9.01
C SER A 224 10.88 16.40 7.48
N THR A 225 10.05 17.21 6.80
CA THR A 225 9.97 17.21 5.32
C THR A 225 11.28 17.69 4.70
N ARG A 226 11.94 18.65 5.31
CA ARG A 226 13.25 19.15 4.91
C ARG A 226 14.33 18.07 5.05
N ILE A 227 14.31 17.34 6.18
CA ILE A 227 15.22 16.21 6.40
C ILE A 227 15.00 15.12 5.38
N ILE A 228 13.73 14.73 5.12
CA ILE A 228 13.40 13.70 4.14
C ILE A 228 13.94 14.08 2.76
N ASP A 229 13.74 15.32 2.31
CA ASP A 229 14.23 15.78 1.01
C ASP A 229 15.74 15.70 0.84
N LEU A 230 16.52 15.82 1.95
CA LEU A 230 17.97 15.74 1.95
C LEU A 230 18.51 14.33 2.18
N VAL A 231 17.86 13.57 3.08
CA VAL A 231 18.40 12.29 3.57
C VAL A 231 17.79 11.09 2.85
N ALA A 232 16.52 11.14 2.53
CA ALA A 232 15.81 10.05 1.86
C ALA A 232 14.81 10.64 0.84
N PRO A 233 15.30 11.30 -0.23
CA PRO A 233 14.43 11.96 -1.20
C PRO A 233 13.46 10.98 -1.85
N ILE A 234 12.22 11.41 -1.99
CA ILE A 234 11.15 10.64 -2.62
C ILE A 234 11.03 11.08 -4.07
N GLY A 235 10.99 10.15 -5.01
CA GLY A 235 10.74 10.42 -6.41
C GLY A 235 9.36 9.93 -6.86
N PHE A 236 8.86 10.46 -7.96
CA PHE A 236 7.66 9.95 -8.63
C PHE A 236 7.87 8.50 -9.06
N GLY A 237 7.03 7.58 -8.57
CA GLY A 237 7.18 6.13 -8.77
C GLY A 237 8.03 5.43 -7.70
N GLN A 238 8.34 6.10 -6.58
CA GLN A 238 9.14 5.54 -5.49
C GLN A 238 8.42 4.42 -4.74
N ARG A 239 9.16 3.37 -4.37
CA ARG A 239 8.76 2.37 -3.38
C ARG A 239 9.45 2.68 -2.06
N GLY A 240 8.86 3.57 -1.26
CA GLY A 240 9.43 4.04 -0.01
C GLY A 240 8.89 3.27 1.19
N MET A 241 9.77 2.99 2.14
CA MET A 241 9.41 2.36 3.40
C MET A 241 9.81 3.24 4.58
N ILE A 242 8.84 3.56 5.45
CA ILE A 242 9.08 4.23 6.73
C ILE A 242 9.18 3.15 7.79
N VAL A 243 10.39 2.87 8.24
CA VAL A 243 10.69 1.86 9.25
C VAL A 243 10.56 2.49 10.63
N SER A 244 9.57 2.07 11.39
CA SER A 244 9.22 2.74 12.64
C SER A 244 9.06 1.77 13.80
N PRO A 245 9.82 1.93 14.89
CA PRO A 245 9.46 1.34 16.15
C PRO A 245 8.19 2.01 16.74
N PRO A 246 7.47 1.33 17.65
CA PRO A 246 6.31 1.93 18.30
C PRO A 246 6.66 3.26 19.00
N LYS A 247 5.75 4.25 18.89
CA LYS A 247 5.85 5.58 19.53
C LYS A 247 6.98 6.49 19.03
N ALA A 248 7.53 6.23 17.84
CA ALA A 248 8.60 7.06 17.25
C ALA A 248 8.10 8.23 16.38
N GLY A 249 6.78 8.47 16.28
CA GLY A 249 6.21 9.58 15.52
C GLY A 249 5.78 9.22 14.08
N LYS A 250 5.56 7.93 13.79
CA LYS A 250 5.10 7.42 12.48
C LYS A 250 3.97 8.24 11.86
N THR A 251 2.88 8.41 12.59
CA THR A 251 1.66 9.09 12.11
C THR A 251 1.90 10.56 11.81
N THR A 252 2.73 11.24 12.61
CA THR A 252 3.12 12.65 12.37
C THR A 252 3.89 12.78 11.06
N ILE A 253 4.87 11.92 10.82
CA ILE A 253 5.66 11.92 9.57
C ILE A 253 4.74 11.69 8.34
N LEU A 254 3.82 10.74 8.41
CA LEU A 254 2.87 10.51 7.31
C LEU A 254 1.99 11.73 7.03
N LYS A 255 1.49 12.40 8.07
CA LYS A 255 0.68 13.63 7.94
C LYS A 255 1.49 14.77 7.33
N GLU A 256 2.74 14.94 7.73
CA GLU A 256 3.64 15.98 7.20
C GLU A 256 4.04 15.69 5.74
N ILE A 257 4.26 14.43 5.36
CA ILE A 257 4.45 14.02 3.96
C ILE A 257 3.19 14.34 3.14
N ALA A 258 2.00 13.98 3.63
CA ALA A 258 0.74 14.27 2.96
C ALA A 258 0.52 15.77 2.76
N ALA A 259 0.81 16.57 3.78
CA ALA A 259 0.71 18.03 3.71
C ALA A 259 1.69 18.63 2.70
N GLY A 260 2.95 18.16 2.69
CA GLY A 260 3.96 18.60 1.73
C GLY A 260 3.55 18.28 0.28
N ILE A 261 3.06 17.07 0.03
CA ILE A 261 2.55 16.67 -1.30
C ILE A 261 1.39 17.57 -1.73
N THR A 262 0.39 17.73 -0.86
CA THR A 262 -0.80 18.53 -1.18
C THR A 262 -0.45 19.98 -1.49
N LEU A 263 0.53 20.54 -0.78
CA LEU A 263 0.94 21.94 -0.93
C LEU A 263 1.76 22.16 -2.21
N ASN A 264 2.72 21.29 -2.48
CA ASN A 264 3.67 21.48 -3.58
C ASN A 264 3.20 20.87 -4.90
N PHE A 265 2.31 19.87 -4.85
CA PHE A 265 1.84 19.11 -6.02
C PHE A 265 0.32 18.92 -5.99
N PRO A 266 -0.47 19.98 -6.21
CA PRO A 266 -1.93 19.92 -6.12
C PRO A 266 -2.59 18.99 -7.15
N ASP A 267 -1.90 18.70 -8.27
CA ASP A 267 -2.38 17.80 -9.33
C ASP A 267 -2.14 16.31 -9.03
N VAL A 268 -1.30 16.00 -8.03
CA VAL A 268 -1.04 14.63 -7.60
C VAL A 268 -2.26 14.05 -6.92
N HIS A 269 -2.68 12.87 -7.36
CA HIS A 269 -3.75 12.14 -6.69
C HIS A 269 -3.23 11.45 -5.43
N LEU A 270 -3.48 12.06 -4.27
CA LEU A 270 -3.05 11.53 -2.98
C LEU A 270 -4.10 10.58 -2.42
N MET A 271 -3.66 9.39 -2.02
CA MET A 271 -4.47 8.37 -1.33
C MET A 271 -3.82 7.99 -0.01
N ALA A 272 -4.64 7.82 1.03
CA ALA A 272 -4.22 7.19 2.28
C ALA A 272 -4.91 5.84 2.44
N ALA A 273 -4.14 4.75 2.46
CA ALA A 273 -4.62 3.39 2.68
C ALA A 273 -4.27 2.97 4.11
N LEU A 274 -5.26 2.99 4.99
CA LEU A 274 -5.13 2.74 6.43
C LEU A 274 -5.66 1.33 6.73
N ILE A 275 -4.76 0.38 6.89
CA ILE A 275 -5.10 -1.04 6.98
C ILE A 275 -4.82 -1.57 8.39
N GLY A 276 -5.89 -1.90 9.12
CA GLY A 276 -5.82 -2.45 10.47
C GLY A 276 -5.37 -1.42 11.52
N GLU A 277 -5.51 -0.13 11.27
CA GLU A 277 -5.21 0.94 12.24
C GLU A 277 -6.39 1.17 13.19
N ARG A 278 -6.16 1.94 14.25
CA ARG A 278 -7.19 2.27 15.24
C ARG A 278 -8.17 3.29 14.68
N PRO A 279 -9.48 3.21 15.04
CA PRO A 279 -10.49 4.16 14.55
C PRO A 279 -10.14 5.63 14.81
N GLU A 280 -9.55 5.93 15.97
CA GLU A 280 -9.10 7.29 16.32
C GLU A 280 -7.94 7.77 15.43
N GLU A 281 -6.98 6.90 15.09
CA GLU A 281 -5.86 7.21 14.19
C GLU A 281 -6.36 7.39 12.75
N VAL A 282 -7.32 6.57 12.32
CA VAL A 282 -7.99 6.70 11.02
C VAL A 282 -8.71 8.05 10.92
N THR A 283 -9.42 8.46 11.96
CA THR A 283 -10.11 9.75 11.98
C THR A 283 -9.13 10.91 11.92
N ASP A 284 -8.05 10.87 12.70
CA ASP A 284 -7.02 11.92 12.75
C ASP A 284 -6.32 12.09 11.39
N ILE A 285 -5.95 11.00 10.73
CA ILE A 285 -5.35 11.05 9.39
C ILE A 285 -6.37 11.53 8.35
N SER A 286 -7.62 11.05 8.42
CA SER A 286 -8.69 11.45 7.49
C SER A 286 -9.00 12.95 7.54
N MET A 287 -8.90 13.57 8.71
CA MET A 287 -9.06 15.02 8.88
C MET A 287 -7.84 15.82 8.37
N SER A 288 -6.66 15.21 8.39
CA SER A 288 -5.39 15.87 8.08
C SER A 288 -5.01 15.75 6.60
N VAL A 289 -5.38 14.66 5.94
CA VAL A 289 -5.01 14.35 4.56
C VAL A 289 -6.06 14.87 3.59
N LYS A 290 -5.65 15.79 2.72
CA LYS A 290 -6.49 16.26 1.60
C LYS A 290 -6.33 15.31 0.42
N GLY A 291 -7.02 14.17 0.48
CA GLY A 291 -6.93 13.13 -0.52
C GLY A 291 -8.01 12.08 -0.34
N GLU A 292 -7.91 11.01 -1.11
CA GLU A 292 -8.82 9.87 -1.02
C GLU A 292 -8.40 8.96 0.13
N VAL A 293 -9.23 8.82 1.17
CA VAL A 293 -8.92 7.96 2.32
C VAL A 293 -9.70 6.66 2.23
N VAL A 294 -8.95 5.57 2.25
CA VAL A 294 -9.45 4.20 2.20
C VAL A 294 -8.99 3.51 3.48
N ALA A 295 -9.92 3.10 4.31
CA ALA A 295 -9.58 2.56 5.62
C ALA A 295 -10.34 1.26 5.94
N SER A 296 -9.68 0.38 6.66
CA SER A 296 -10.28 -0.76 7.36
C SER A 296 -9.64 -0.87 8.73
N ASN A 297 -10.46 -0.84 9.78
CA ASN A 297 -10.01 -0.80 11.15
C ASN A 297 -9.47 -2.16 11.64
N PHE A 298 -8.75 -2.17 12.76
CA PHE A 298 -8.15 -3.38 13.32
C PHE A 298 -9.18 -4.41 13.80
N ASP A 299 -10.40 -3.98 14.13
CA ASP A 299 -11.53 -4.80 14.60
C ASP A 299 -12.36 -5.37 13.43
N GLU A 300 -12.07 -4.98 12.20
CA GLU A 300 -12.71 -5.57 11.02
C GLU A 300 -12.06 -6.91 10.62
N PRO A 301 -12.83 -7.81 9.99
CA PRO A 301 -12.31 -9.09 9.52
C PRO A 301 -11.12 -8.94 8.55
N PRO A 302 -10.10 -9.83 8.60
CA PRO A 302 -8.94 -9.78 7.72
C PRO A 302 -9.28 -9.72 6.22
N ASN A 303 -10.32 -10.43 5.80
CA ASN A 303 -10.80 -10.39 4.41
C ASN A 303 -11.30 -9.00 3.98
N HIS A 304 -11.87 -8.22 4.90
CA HIS A 304 -12.23 -6.82 4.62
C HIS A 304 -10.98 -5.96 4.46
N GLN A 305 -9.99 -6.13 5.34
CA GLN A 305 -8.75 -5.38 5.29
C GLN A 305 -8.00 -5.60 3.97
N THR A 306 -7.87 -6.86 3.54
CA THR A 306 -7.22 -7.19 2.26
C THR A 306 -8.02 -6.67 1.06
N LYS A 307 -9.34 -6.80 1.08
CA LYS A 307 -10.21 -6.33 0.00
C LYS A 307 -10.15 -4.81 -0.20
N VAL A 308 -10.15 -4.06 0.90
CA VAL A 308 -10.00 -2.60 0.88
C VAL A 308 -8.66 -2.19 0.26
N ALA A 309 -7.58 -2.88 0.63
CA ALA A 309 -6.27 -2.63 0.05
C ALA A 309 -6.24 -2.95 -1.46
N GLU A 310 -6.83 -4.06 -1.89
CA GLU A 310 -6.91 -4.43 -3.31
C GLU A 310 -7.65 -3.39 -4.15
N ILE A 311 -8.82 -2.94 -3.69
CA ILE A 311 -9.61 -1.93 -4.41
C ILE A 311 -8.85 -0.59 -4.45
N ALA A 312 -8.17 -0.21 -3.36
CA ALA A 312 -7.33 0.99 -3.34
C ALA A 312 -6.20 0.93 -4.37
N LEU A 313 -5.50 -0.21 -4.45
CA LEU A 313 -4.46 -0.43 -5.45
C LEU A 313 -5.01 -0.40 -6.87
N ASP A 314 -6.13 -1.08 -7.11
CA ASP A 314 -6.76 -1.09 -8.42
C ASP A 314 -7.21 0.33 -8.81
N ARG A 315 -7.77 1.09 -7.88
CA ARG A 315 -8.10 2.51 -8.09
C ARG A 315 -6.88 3.33 -8.51
N ALA A 316 -5.77 3.20 -7.79
CA ALA A 316 -4.53 3.88 -8.11
C ALA A 316 -4.02 3.53 -9.51
N LYS A 317 -4.02 2.24 -9.88
CA LYS A 317 -3.65 1.80 -11.23
C LYS A 317 -4.53 2.44 -12.31
N ARG A 318 -5.85 2.56 -12.08
CA ARG A 318 -6.78 3.23 -13.04
C ARG A 318 -6.43 4.68 -13.26
N MET A 319 -5.95 5.38 -12.21
CA MET A 319 -5.53 6.77 -12.34
C MET A 319 -4.21 6.90 -13.13
N VAL A 320 -3.25 6.00 -12.89
CA VAL A 320 -1.98 5.98 -13.64
C VAL A 320 -2.22 5.67 -15.13
N GLU A 321 -3.15 4.77 -15.47
CA GLU A 321 -3.56 4.49 -16.86
C GLU A 321 -4.12 5.72 -17.59
N LEU A 322 -4.54 6.75 -16.85
CA LEU A 322 -4.97 8.04 -17.37
C LEU A 322 -3.83 9.08 -17.39
N GLY A 323 -2.60 8.65 -17.17
CA GLY A 323 -1.41 9.53 -17.15
C GLY A 323 -1.28 10.39 -15.90
N LYS A 324 -1.98 10.06 -14.80
CA LYS A 324 -1.90 10.82 -13.55
C LYS A 324 -0.82 10.28 -12.63
N ASP A 325 -0.23 11.19 -11.87
CA ASP A 325 0.68 10.86 -10.78
C ASP A 325 -0.13 10.56 -9.52
N VAL A 326 0.10 9.38 -8.94
CA VAL A 326 -0.61 8.88 -7.77
C VAL A 326 0.37 8.60 -6.64
N VAL A 327 0.04 9.03 -5.44
CA VAL A 327 0.79 8.68 -4.23
C VAL A 327 -0.12 7.95 -3.25
N ILE A 328 0.27 6.76 -2.84
CA ILE A 328 -0.39 6.01 -1.77
C ILE A 328 0.48 6.08 -0.50
N LEU A 329 -0.09 6.60 0.57
CA LEU A 329 0.46 6.48 1.93
C LEU A 329 -0.20 5.26 2.57
N LEU A 330 0.58 4.17 2.73
CA LEU A 330 0.08 2.90 3.28
C LEU A 330 0.47 2.75 4.75
N ASP A 331 -0.51 2.75 5.62
CA ASP A 331 -0.31 2.49 7.05
C ASP A 331 -1.16 1.29 7.50
N SER A 332 -0.57 0.09 7.61
CA SER A 332 0.84 -0.25 7.43
C SER A 332 1.05 -1.53 6.58
N ILE A 333 2.23 -1.65 5.98
CA ILE A 333 2.67 -2.88 5.29
C ILE A 333 2.58 -4.09 6.23
N THR A 334 3.05 -3.93 7.47
CA THR A 334 3.07 -5.01 8.47
C THR A 334 1.67 -5.53 8.75
N ARG A 335 0.69 -4.65 8.94
CA ARG A 335 -0.70 -5.07 9.19
C ARG A 335 -1.36 -5.65 7.95
N LEU A 336 -1.08 -5.09 6.77
CA LEU A 336 -1.56 -5.65 5.50
C LEU A 336 -1.04 -7.08 5.30
N ALA A 337 0.25 -7.32 5.52
CA ALA A 337 0.84 -8.65 5.42
C ALA A 337 0.24 -9.63 6.45
N ARG A 338 -0.02 -9.17 7.68
CA ARG A 338 -0.71 -9.96 8.70
C ARG A 338 -2.16 -10.29 8.31
N ALA A 339 -2.88 -9.34 7.71
CA ALA A 339 -4.24 -9.58 7.22
C ALA A 339 -4.25 -10.64 6.11
N TYR A 340 -3.30 -10.57 5.17
CA TYR A 340 -3.14 -11.61 4.16
C TYR A 340 -2.80 -12.97 4.79
N ASN A 341 -1.95 -13.01 5.82
CA ASN A 341 -1.61 -14.26 6.51
C ASN A 341 -2.82 -14.96 7.14
N LEU A 342 -3.85 -14.20 7.50
CA LEU A 342 -5.09 -14.72 8.08
C LEU A 342 -6.19 -15.00 7.03
N SER A 343 -6.08 -14.44 5.82
CA SER A 343 -7.12 -14.50 4.79
C SER A 343 -6.79 -15.41 3.62
N VAL A 344 -5.51 -15.73 3.38
CA VAL A 344 -5.07 -16.61 2.29
C VAL A 344 -5.18 -18.06 2.73
N GLU A 345 -5.55 -18.96 1.82
CA GLU A 345 -5.51 -20.39 2.06
C GLU A 345 -4.09 -20.84 2.38
N SER A 346 -3.95 -21.64 3.44
CA SER A 346 -2.64 -22.05 3.91
C SER A 346 -1.91 -22.91 2.87
N SER A 347 -0.65 -22.57 2.59
CA SER A 347 0.22 -23.36 1.72
C SER A 347 0.73 -24.65 2.36
N GLY A 348 0.45 -24.88 3.64
CA GLY A 348 1.01 -25.99 4.43
C GLY A 348 2.46 -25.80 4.82
N ARG A 349 3.08 -24.66 4.50
CA ARG A 349 4.45 -24.28 4.90
C ARG A 349 4.42 -23.06 5.79
N THR A 350 5.34 -22.99 6.73
CA THR A 350 5.39 -21.88 7.68
C THR A 350 6.81 -21.34 7.75
N LEU A 351 6.95 -20.03 7.60
CA LEU A 351 8.18 -19.28 7.81
C LEU A 351 8.32 -18.88 9.29
N SER A 352 9.39 -18.17 9.61
CA SER A 352 9.63 -17.63 10.96
C SER A 352 8.43 -16.82 11.45
N GLY A 353 8.09 -16.98 12.76
CA GLY A 353 6.99 -16.25 13.37
C GLY A 353 5.57 -16.70 12.98
N GLY A 354 5.41 -17.87 12.33
CA GLY A 354 4.10 -18.37 11.95
C GLY A 354 3.52 -17.77 10.66
N PHE A 355 4.38 -17.21 9.79
CA PHE A 355 3.96 -16.59 8.54
C PHE A 355 3.90 -17.59 7.39
N ASP A 356 2.81 -17.60 6.64
CA ASP A 356 2.66 -18.46 5.45
C ASP A 356 3.31 -17.77 4.22
N PRO A 357 4.19 -18.47 3.46
CA PRO A 357 4.81 -17.91 2.25
C PRO A 357 3.79 -17.39 1.22
N ALA A 358 2.60 -18.02 1.12
CA ALA A 358 1.56 -17.60 0.18
C ALA A 358 1.04 -16.19 0.48
N ALA A 359 1.02 -15.78 1.74
CA ALA A 359 0.57 -14.46 2.17
C ALA A 359 1.52 -13.32 1.81
N LEU A 360 2.80 -13.65 1.59
CA LEU A 360 3.82 -12.66 1.22
C LEU A 360 3.60 -12.08 -0.17
N TRP A 361 3.18 -12.92 -1.10
CA TRP A 361 3.07 -12.53 -2.49
C TRP A 361 2.05 -11.42 -2.76
N PRO A 362 0.79 -11.47 -2.28
CA PRO A 362 -0.16 -10.40 -2.51
C PRO A 362 0.26 -9.07 -1.86
N ALA A 363 0.85 -9.11 -0.65
CA ALA A 363 1.37 -7.92 0.00
C ALA A 363 2.57 -7.31 -0.77
N LYS A 364 3.50 -8.15 -1.27
CA LYS A 364 4.60 -7.70 -2.15
C LYS A 364 4.08 -7.17 -3.48
N ARG A 365 3.03 -7.75 -4.06
CA ARG A 365 2.38 -7.26 -5.28
C ARG A 365 1.82 -5.85 -5.08
N PHE A 366 1.21 -5.58 -3.92
CA PHE A 366 0.74 -4.25 -3.59
C PHE A 366 1.89 -3.24 -3.60
N PHE A 367 2.90 -3.45 -2.78
CA PHE A 367 4.03 -2.53 -2.64
C PHE A 367 4.89 -2.46 -3.91
N GLY A 368 5.08 -3.59 -4.57
CA GLY A 368 5.83 -3.70 -5.83
C GLY A 368 5.15 -3.07 -7.04
N ALA A 369 3.88 -2.68 -6.95
CA ALA A 369 3.18 -1.98 -8.01
C ALA A 369 3.74 -0.56 -8.24
N ALA A 370 4.38 0.05 -7.24
CA ALA A 370 4.96 1.38 -7.35
C ALA A 370 6.02 1.43 -8.46
N ARG A 371 5.82 2.34 -9.41
CA ARG A 371 6.70 2.57 -10.57
C ARG A 371 6.44 3.93 -11.21
N ASN A 372 7.44 4.47 -11.83
CA ASN A 372 7.29 5.57 -12.79
C ASN A 372 7.13 4.96 -14.19
N CYS A 373 6.27 5.53 -15.02
CA CYS A 373 5.96 5.01 -16.35
C CYS A 373 6.49 5.94 -17.45
N GLN A 374 7.07 5.35 -18.50
CA GLN A 374 7.63 6.11 -19.61
C GLN A 374 6.53 6.82 -20.41
N GLU A 375 5.35 6.23 -20.52
CA GLU A 375 4.21 6.73 -21.27
C GLU A 375 3.48 7.88 -20.53
N GLY A 376 3.87 8.16 -19.29
CA GLY A 376 3.29 9.17 -18.41
C GLY A 376 2.53 8.55 -17.24
N GLY A 377 2.42 9.34 -16.19
CA GLY A 377 1.87 8.91 -14.91
C GLY A 377 2.85 8.10 -14.07
N SER A 378 2.63 8.11 -12.78
CA SER A 378 3.44 7.35 -11.82
C SER A 378 2.60 6.84 -10.66
N LEU A 379 3.03 5.73 -10.07
CA LEU A 379 2.50 5.22 -8.80
C LEU A 379 3.63 5.22 -7.77
N THR A 380 3.55 6.14 -6.81
CA THR A 380 4.43 6.18 -5.65
C THR A 380 3.74 5.52 -4.47
N ILE A 381 4.41 4.62 -3.75
CA ILE A 381 3.87 4.00 -2.53
C ILE A 381 4.86 4.22 -1.40
N ILE A 382 4.42 4.91 -0.36
CA ILE A 382 5.15 5.11 0.90
C ILE A 382 4.43 4.31 1.97
N GLY A 383 5.01 3.18 2.34
CA GLY A 383 4.40 2.28 3.32
C GLY A 383 5.17 2.27 4.63
N THR A 384 4.44 2.20 5.75
CA THR A 384 5.07 2.06 7.06
C THR A 384 5.33 0.59 7.38
N ALA A 385 6.48 0.29 7.94
CA ALA A 385 6.86 -1.03 8.45
C ALA A 385 7.13 -0.93 9.95
N LEU A 386 6.48 -1.78 10.74
CA LEU A 386 6.66 -1.83 12.18
C LEU A 386 7.84 -2.74 12.53
N VAL A 387 8.75 -2.22 13.35
CA VAL A 387 9.92 -2.95 13.86
C VAL A 387 10.00 -2.83 15.38
N GLU A 388 10.84 -3.63 16.03
CA GLU A 388 11.01 -3.63 17.50
C GLU A 388 9.71 -3.85 18.26
N THR A 389 8.77 -4.61 17.68
CA THR A 389 7.50 -4.96 18.32
C THR A 389 7.59 -6.18 19.24
N GLY A 390 8.73 -6.88 19.23
CA GLY A 390 8.93 -8.18 19.88
C GLY A 390 8.28 -9.34 19.10
N SER A 391 7.74 -9.09 17.90
CA SER A 391 7.11 -10.11 17.05
C SER A 391 8.08 -10.58 15.96
N ARG A 392 8.46 -11.86 15.99
CA ARG A 392 9.28 -12.48 14.92
C ARG A 392 8.61 -12.42 13.54
N MET A 393 7.29 -12.35 13.51
CA MET A 393 6.53 -12.17 12.27
C MET A 393 6.78 -10.80 11.67
N ASP A 394 6.82 -9.74 12.48
CA ASP A 394 7.06 -8.38 11.99
C ASP A 394 8.49 -8.20 11.49
N ASP A 395 9.46 -8.82 12.18
CA ASP A 395 10.86 -8.82 11.75
C ASP A 395 11.01 -9.52 10.39
N LEU A 396 10.34 -10.66 10.19
CA LEU A 396 10.31 -11.36 8.90
C LEU A 396 9.68 -10.47 7.81
N ILE A 397 8.52 -9.87 8.09
CA ILE A 397 7.85 -8.98 7.13
C ILE A 397 8.79 -7.85 6.74
N TYR A 398 9.42 -7.18 7.71
CA TYR A 398 10.36 -6.10 7.42
C TYR A 398 11.49 -6.56 6.50
N GLU A 399 12.18 -7.65 6.82
CA GLU A 399 13.30 -8.17 6.01
C GLU A 399 12.85 -8.55 4.58
N GLU A 400 11.66 -9.14 4.42
CA GLU A 400 11.10 -9.52 3.13
C GLU A 400 10.74 -8.30 2.25
N PHE A 401 10.32 -7.18 2.86
CA PHE A 401 9.98 -5.95 2.14
C PHE A 401 11.17 -5.02 1.89
N LYS A 402 12.21 -5.08 2.73
CA LYS A 402 13.46 -4.32 2.57
C LYS A 402 14.10 -4.52 1.20
N GLY A 403 14.10 -5.76 0.69
CA GLY A 403 14.58 -6.07 -0.65
C GLY A 403 13.71 -5.51 -1.79
N THR A 404 12.44 -5.24 -1.53
CA THR A 404 11.46 -4.74 -2.53
C THR A 404 11.49 -3.20 -2.64
N GLY A 405 11.76 -2.52 -1.52
CA GLY A 405 11.87 -1.06 -1.46
C GLY A 405 13.11 -0.51 -2.16
N ASN A 406 13.05 0.76 -2.55
CA ASN A 406 14.19 1.53 -3.09
C ASN A 406 14.40 2.86 -2.36
N MET A 407 13.72 3.07 -1.23
CA MET A 407 13.90 4.17 -0.29
C MET A 407 13.52 3.68 1.10
N GLU A 408 14.32 4.00 2.10
CA GLU A 408 14.05 3.69 3.49
C GLU A 408 14.26 4.93 4.37
N LEU A 409 13.25 5.24 5.19
CA LEU A 409 13.29 6.27 6.22
C LEU A 409 13.18 5.58 7.58
N HIS A 410 14.25 5.54 8.33
CA HIS A 410 14.30 4.91 9.64
C HIS A 410 13.97 5.91 10.75
N LEU A 411 12.99 5.59 11.57
CA LEU A 411 12.72 6.26 12.83
C LEU A 411 13.42 5.52 13.98
N GLU A 412 13.87 6.25 14.98
CA GLU A 412 14.64 5.69 16.09
C GLU A 412 13.94 5.94 17.42
N ARG A 413 13.78 4.86 18.20
CA ARG A 413 13.16 4.92 19.52
C ARG A 413 13.92 5.76 20.51
N LYS A 414 15.27 5.68 20.53
CA LYS A 414 16.14 6.43 21.46
C LYS A 414 15.95 7.95 21.32
N LEU A 415 15.85 8.44 20.08
CA LEU A 415 15.59 9.86 19.82
C LEU A 415 14.21 10.28 20.35
N ALA A 416 13.19 9.49 20.11
CA ALA A 416 11.84 9.76 20.60
C ALA A 416 11.75 9.73 22.14
N GLU A 417 12.44 8.83 22.81
CA GLU A 417 12.53 8.75 24.27
C GLU A 417 13.22 9.99 24.84
N ARG A 418 14.23 10.54 24.17
CA ARG A 418 14.88 11.81 24.47
C ARG A 418 14.06 13.04 24.06
N ARG A 419 12.88 12.87 23.45
CA ARG A 419 12.04 13.95 22.94
C ARG A 419 12.66 14.76 21.80
N ILE A 420 13.58 14.17 21.06
CA ILE A 420 14.18 14.75 19.86
C ILE A 420 13.27 14.39 18.66
N TYR A 421 12.66 15.38 18.05
CA TYR A 421 11.76 15.21 16.91
C TYR A 421 12.11 16.14 15.75
N PRO A 422 12.03 15.67 14.51
CA PRO A 422 11.62 14.30 14.11
C PRO A 422 12.67 13.26 14.48
N ALA A 423 12.22 12.10 14.98
CA ALA A 423 13.10 11.03 15.45
C ALA A 423 13.67 10.21 14.26
N ILE A 424 14.22 10.88 13.25
CA ILE A 424 14.76 10.27 12.03
C ILE A 424 16.22 9.88 12.24
N ASN A 425 16.54 8.62 12.00
CA ASN A 425 17.93 8.16 11.95
C ASN A 425 18.52 8.49 10.58
N ILE A 426 19.45 9.47 10.55
CA ILE A 426 20.05 10.01 9.32
C ILE A 426 20.96 8.97 8.64
N GLU A 427 21.69 8.20 9.44
CA GLU A 427 22.68 7.22 8.96
C GLU A 427 22.01 6.05 8.22
N ARG A 428 20.92 5.53 8.79
CA ARG A 428 20.21 4.37 8.26
C ARG A 428 19.22 4.73 7.14
N SER A 429 18.88 6.01 6.97
CA SER A 429 17.93 6.47 5.99
C SER A 429 18.58 6.78 4.65
N GLY A 430 17.90 6.49 3.55
CA GLY A 430 18.42 6.80 2.22
C GLY A 430 17.54 6.33 1.08
N THR A 431 17.82 6.82 -0.12
CA THR A 431 17.17 6.47 -1.36
C THR A 431 18.18 5.86 -2.34
N ARG A 432 17.82 4.72 -2.95
CA ARG A 432 18.67 4.13 -4.00
C ARG A 432 18.64 5.02 -5.22
N GLN A 433 19.82 5.23 -5.83
CA GLN A 433 20.00 6.08 -7.02
C GLN A 433 19.48 7.52 -6.81
N GLU A 434 19.67 8.09 -5.62
CA GLU A 434 19.28 9.47 -5.29
C GLU A 434 19.85 10.52 -6.25
N HIS A 435 20.99 10.21 -6.90
CA HIS A 435 21.60 11.08 -7.94
C HIS A 435 20.69 11.31 -9.16
N LEU A 436 19.69 10.45 -9.40
CA LEU A 436 18.70 10.66 -10.46
C LEU A 436 17.62 11.67 -10.08
N LEU A 437 17.46 11.93 -8.77
CA LEU A 437 16.43 12.81 -8.22
C LEU A 437 16.96 14.22 -7.93
N LEU A 438 18.26 14.36 -7.73
CA LEU A 438 18.92 15.60 -7.37
C LEU A 438 19.68 16.19 -8.55
N SER A 439 19.86 17.51 -8.55
CA SER A 439 20.82 18.14 -9.48
C SER A 439 22.23 17.66 -9.14
N GLU A 440 23.14 17.70 -10.10
CA GLU A 440 24.55 17.28 -9.87
C GLU A 440 25.22 18.07 -8.74
N ASP A 441 24.91 19.37 -8.66
CA ASP A 441 25.44 20.23 -7.59
C ASP A 441 24.84 19.93 -6.24
N ASP A 442 23.52 19.73 -6.14
CA ASP A 442 22.86 19.38 -4.89
C ASP A 442 23.31 17.99 -4.42
N TYR A 443 23.48 17.04 -5.34
CA TYR A 443 24.00 15.71 -5.02
C TYR A 443 25.40 15.78 -4.39
N LYS A 444 26.33 16.57 -4.95
CA LYS A 444 27.67 16.76 -4.39
C LYS A 444 27.62 17.36 -2.98
N LYS A 445 26.72 18.34 -2.78
CA LYS A 445 26.54 18.97 -1.45
C LYS A 445 25.92 17.98 -0.44
N VAL A 446 24.92 17.19 -0.85
CA VAL A 446 24.31 16.15 0.00
C VAL A 446 25.34 15.08 0.39
N VAL A 447 26.19 14.63 -0.54
CA VAL A 447 27.28 13.69 -0.23
C VAL A 447 28.27 14.31 0.77
N THR A 448 28.60 15.60 0.61
CA THR A 448 29.47 16.31 1.56
C THR A 448 28.83 16.42 2.93
N MET A 449 27.55 16.79 2.99
CA MET A 449 26.76 16.82 4.22
C MET A 449 26.79 15.47 4.94
N ARG A 450 26.52 14.36 4.24
CA ARG A 450 26.55 13.02 4.83
C ARG A 450 27.93 12.69 5.41
N ARG A 451 29.02 12.99 4.70
CA ARG A 451 30.39 12.79 5.21
C ARG A 451 30.67 13.61 6.47
N MET A 452 30.20 14.85 6.53
CA MET A 452 30.32 15.69 7.73
C MET A 452 29.53 15.09 8.91
N MET A 453 28.30 14.61 8.63
CA MET A 453 27.49 13.94 9.65
C MET A 453 28.13 12.65 10.17
N ASP A 454 28.81 11.88 9.31
CA ASP A 454 29.48 10.63 9.71
C ASP A 454 30.67 10.86 10.64
N MET A 455 31.25 12.07 10.68
CA MET A 455 32.30 12.43 11.63
C MET A 455 31.77 12.67 13.07
N LEU A 456 30.46 12.85 13.23
CA LEU A 456 29.80 13.12 14.49
C LEU A 456 29.42 11.83 15.22
N ASN A 457 29.35 11.91 16.54
CA ASN A 457 28.83 10.82 17.36
C ASN A 457 27.37 10.50 16.98
N SER A 458 27.03 9.23 16.91
CA SER A 458 25.70 8.76 16.52
C SER A 458 24.58 9.40 17.35
N ASP A 459 24.81 9.60 18.65
CA ASP A 459 23.80 10.12 19.60
C ASP A 459 23.54 11.63 19.46
N GLU A 460 24.50 12.41 18.93
CA GLU A 460 24.43 13.86 18.76
C GLU A 460 24.12 14.27 17.31
N ARG A 461 24.37 13.38 16.37
CA ARG A 461 24.28 13.62 14.93
C ARG A 461 22.92 14.22 14.52
N THR A 462 21.84 13.56 14.90
CA THR A 462 20.50 13.99 14.53
C THR A 462 20.08 15.30 15.20
N GLU A 463 20.47 15.50 16.46
CA GLU A 463 20.16 16.71 17.22
C GLU A 463 20.84 17.93 16.60
N LEU A 464 22.15 17.83 16.34
CA LEU A 464 22.92 18.89 15.69
C LEU A 464 22.42 19.17 14.26
N PHE A 465 22.03 18.11 13.53
CA PHE A 465 21.46 18.29 12.19
C PHE A 465 20.16 19.08 12.21
N ILE A 466 19.25 18.76 13.14
CA ILE A 466 18.00 19.47 13.33
C ILE A 466 18.27 20.94 13.70
N GLU A 467 19.23 21.18 14.62
CA GLU A 467 19.62 22.53 15.03
C GLU A 467 20.11 23.34 13.83
N LYS A 468 21.10 22.86 13.11
CA LYS A 468 21.69 23.55 11.96
C LYS A 468 20.68 23.75 10.81
N LEU A 469 19.78 22.80 10.60
CA LEU A 469 18.72 22.94 9.61
C LEU A 469 17.69 24.01 10.03
N SER A 470 17.40 24.13 11.33
CA SER A 470 16.46 25.11 11.87
C SER A 470 16.97 26.55 11.81
N GLU A 471 18.28 26.77 11.68
CA GLU A 471 18.91 28.09 11.50
C GLU A 471 18.65 28.67 10.09
N THR A 472 18.26 27.85 9.11
CA THR A 472 18.07 28.21 7.70
C THR A 472 16.61 28.19 7.28
N GLU A 473 16.25 29.02 6.31
CA GLU A 473 14.87 29.09 5.80
C GLU A 473 14.54 27.99 4.75
N SER A 474 15.58 27.47 4.04
CA SER A 474 15.39 26.46 2.99
C SER A 474 16.54 25.44 2.97
N ASN A 475 16.31 24.31 2.30
CA ASN A 475 17.36 23.30 2.07
C ASN A 475 18.48 23.82 1.16
N GLU A 476 18.16 24.70 0.21
CA GLU A 476 19.14 25.32 -0.69
C GLU A 476 20.07 26.23 0.10
N GLU A 477 19.52 27.05 1.00
CA GLU A 477 20.33 27.88 1.88
C GLU A 477 21.23 27.06 2.79
N PHE A 478 20.67 26.00 3.40
CA PHE A 478 21.44 25.08 4.24
C PHE A 478 22.61 24.45 3.46
N LEU A 479 22.34 23.89 2.28
CA LEU A 479 23.39 23.27 1.44
C LEU A 479 24.45 24.28 0.96
N ASN A 480 24.08 25.54 0.72
CA ASN A 480 25.01 26.60 0.31
C ASN A 480 25.88 27.13 1.46
N ASN A 481 25.45 26.93 2.70
CA ASN A 481 26.20 27.32 3.90
C ASN A 481 27.09 26.20 4.45
N LEU A 482 27.02 25.00 3.90
CA LEU A 482 27.92 23.90 4.27
C LEU A 482 29.40 24.31 4.02
N GLY A 483 30.21 24.24 5.09
CA GLY A 483 31.62 24.57 5.02
C GLY A 483 31.97 26.06 5.16
N LYS A 484 31.00 26.93 5.45
CA LYS A 484 31.24 28.35 5.76
C LYS A 484 31.34 28.65 7.26
N THR A 485 31.13 27.63 8.11
CA THR A 485 31.21 27.72 9.58
C THR A 485 32.44 26.99 10.08
#